data_826ae15ae366ed4e0ac5a3c1c1fc92af
#
_entry.id   826ae15ae366ed4e0ac5a3c1c1fc92af
#
_cell.length_a   1.000
_cell.length_b   1.000
_cell.length_c   1.000
_cell.angle_alpha   90.00
_cell.angle_beta   90.00
_cell.angle_gamma   90.00
#
_symmetry.space_group_name_H-M   'P 1'
#
loop_
_entity.id
_entity.type
_entity.pdbx_description
1 polymer ?
#
loop_
_entity_poly.entity_id
_entity_poly.type
_entity_poly.pdbx_seq_one_letter_code
_entity_poly.pdbx_strand_id
1 'polypeptide(L)'
;MKLRLHHVNVVSDDMEELHGFYRDVLGLEVAPLPPMIEHLGHQNDRTESEDDGKWKANVAFFNASGQDELQIHAGRRQAYLGARMGHAINPLLTGHFAFRTDDLDAVRKHLTESGIPFSDYGEWAVKDWDQIFLTDPAGNVIEIHQIIS
;
A
#
# COMPACT_ATOMS: atom_id res chain seq x y z
N MET A 1 21.94 1.22 -3.89
CA MET A 1 20.74 1.45 -3.05
C MET A 1 20.43 0.18 -2.30
N LYS A 2 19.97 0.34 -1.07
CA LYS A 2 19.50 -0.81 -0.28
C LYS A 2 17.98 -0.80 -0.24
N LEU A 3 17.38 -1.77 -0.89
CA LEU A 3 15.94 -1.94 -0.92
C LEU A 3 15.60 -3.27 -0.23
N ARG A 4 14.65 -3.22 0.69
CA ARG A 4 14.16 -4.40 1.40
C ARG A 4 12.71 -4.64 1.01
N LEU A 5 12.38 -5.83 0.55
CA LEU A 5 10.98 -6.18 0.29
C LEU A 5 10.19 -6.08 1.59
N HIS A 6 9.10 -5.34 1.58
CA HIS A 6 8.30 -5.08 2.78
C HIS A 6 6.90 -5.66 2.69
N HIS A 7 6.18 -5.40 1.61
CA HIS A 7 4.81 -5.91 1.51
C HIS A 7 4.38 -6.13 0.07
N VAL A 8 3.32 -6.90 -0.07
CA VAL A 8 2.55 -7.03 -1.30
C VAL A 8 1.18 -6.44 -1.03
N ASN A 9 0.74 -5.52 -1.88
CA ASN A 9 -0.61 -4.98 -1.82
C ASN A 9 -1.52 -5.77 -2.77
N VAL A 10 -2.66 -6.18 -2.26
CA VAL A 10 -3.72 -6.84 -3.02
C VAL A 10 -4.98 -5.99 -2.91
N VAL A 11 -5.77 -5.93 -3.96
CA VAL A 11 -6.95 -5.07 -3.99
C VAL A 11 -8.19 -5.88 -4.33
N SER A 12 -9.34 -5.43 -3.78
CA SER A 12 -10.64 -6.02 -4.09
C SER A 12 -11.73 -4.97 -3.92
N ASP A 13 -12.83 -5.20 -4.60
CA ASP A 13 -14.06 -4.44 -4.36
C ASP A 13 -14.83 -5.00 -3.16
N ASP A 14 -14.51 -6.22 -2.73
CA ASP A 14 -15.14 -6.90 -1.59
C ASP A 14 -14.09 -7.14 -0.51
N MET A 15 -13.97 -6.20 0.43
CA MET A 15 -12.97 -6.28 1.48
C MET A 15 -13.29 -7.34 2.53
N GLU A 16 -14.58 -7.61 2.78
CA GLU A 16 -14.95 -8.65 3.73
C GLU A 16 -14.48 -10.02 3.25
N GLU A 17 -14.73 -10.33 1.98
CA GLU A 17 -14.27 -11.58 1.37
C GLU A 17 -12.75 -11.67 1.34
N LEU A 18 -12.07 -10.57 0.96
CA LEU A 18 -10.62 -10.54 0.88
C LEU A 18 -9.99 -10.72 2.26
N HIS A 19 -10.49 -10.02 3.26
CA HIS A 19 -10.02 -10.13 4.64
C HIS A 19 -10.21 -11.55 5.17
N GLY A 20 -11.41 -12.10 4.98
CA GLY A 20 -11.72 -13.45 5.43
C GLY A 20 -10.83 -14.51 4.78
N PHE A 21 -10.48 -14.32 3.52
CA PHE A 21 -9.59 -15.27 2.83
C PHE A 21 -8.20 -15.31 3.49
N TYR A 22 -7.59 -14.17 3.70
CA TYR A 22 -6.24 -14.14 4.28
C TYR A 22 -6.25 -14.57 5.74
N ARG A 23 -7.24 -14.15 6.51
CA ARG A 23 -7.34 -14.50 7.93
C ARG A 23 -7.77 -15.95 8.15
N ASP A 24 -8.85 -16.38 7.51
CA ASP A 24 -9.50 -17.65 7.84
C ASP A 24 -9.03 -18.81 6.97
N VAL A 25 -8.86 -18.59 5.67
CA VAL A 25 -8.42 -19.66 4.76
C VAL A 25 -6.91 -19.86 4.87
N LEU A 26 -6.12 -18.80 4.80
CA LEU A 26 -4.67 -18.90 4.88
C LEU A 26 -4.15 -18.84 6.32
N GLY A 27 -4.94 -18.40 7.26
CA GLY A 27 -4.56 -18.38 8.68
C GLY A 27 -3.51 -17.31 9.02
N LEU A 28 -3.42 -16.23 8.24
CA LEU A 28 -2.46 -15.18 8.52
C LEU A 28 -2.90 -14.34 9.72
N GLU A 29 -1.94 -13.88 10.50
CA GLU A 29 -2.19 -13.01 11.63
C GLU A 29 -2.55 -11.61 11.13
N VAL A 30 -3.65 -11.06 11.65
CA VAL A 30 -4.03 -9.67 11.38
C VAL A 30 -3.09 -8.77 12.13
N ALA A 31 -2.39 -7.90 11.40
CA ALA A 31 -1.47 -6.94 12.00
C ALA A 31 -2.22 -5.68 12.40
N PRO A 32 -1.81 -5.00 13.49
CA PRO A 32 -2.35 -3.69 13.82
C PRO A 32 -2.06 -2.70 12.71
N LEU A 33 -3.06 -1.87 12.37
CA LEU A 33 -2.83 -0.80 11.41
C LEU A 33 -2.05 0.33 12.06
N PRO A 34 -1.02 0.85 11.39
CA PRO A 34 -0.39 2.09 11.82
C PRO A 34 -1.36 3.27 11.64
N PRO A 35 -1.05 4.45 12.21
CA PRO A 35 -1.87 5.63 11.95
C PRO A 35 -2.01 5.90 10.45
N MET A 36 -3.25 6.07 9.99
CA MET A 36 -3.57 6.30 8.58
C MET A 36 -3.96 7.75 8.35
N ILE A 37 -3.75 8.22 7.12
CA ILE A 37 -4.09 9.58 6.71
C ILE A 37 -5.51 9.56 6.11
N GLU A 38 -6.50 9.93 6.91
CA GLU A 38 -7.91 9.80 6.53
C GLU A 38 -8.32 10.62 5.32
N HIS A 39 -7.83 11.85 5.21
CA HIS A 39 -8.24 12.75 4.14
C HIS A 39 -7.80 12.30 2.73
N LEU A 40 -6.96 11.29 2.64
CA LEU A 40 -6.51 10.75 1.35
C LEU A 40 -7.31 9.54 0.89
N GLY A 41 -8.47 9.30 1.47
CA GLY A 41 -9.37 8.23 1.04
C GLY A 41 -9.29 6.96 1.86
N HIS A 42 -8.45 6.92 2.87
CA HIS A 42 -8.41 5.83 3.84
C HIS A 42 -9.27 6.22 5.03
N GLN A 43 -10.56 6.10 4.85
CA GLN A 43 -11.53 6.69 5.78
C GLN A 43 -11.63 5.98 7.11
N ASN A 44 -11.09 4.79 7.20
CA ASN A 44 -11.13 4.07 8.46
C ASN A 44 -10.14 2.93 8.46
N ASP A 45 -9.80 2.53 9.65
CA ASP A 45 -8.93 1.41 9.95
C ASP A 45 -9.73 0.21 10.47
N ARG A 46 -11.05 0.22 10.27
CA ARG A 46 -11.92 -0.82 10.79
C ARG A 46 -11.85 -2.06 9.93
N THR A 47 -11.87 -3.18 10.60
CA THR A 47 -11.91 -4.50 9.97
C THR A 47 -13.24 -5.20 10.21
N GLU A 48 -14.25 -4.48 10.72
CA GLU A 48 -15.56 -5.00 11.04
C GLU A 48 -16.66 -4.25 10.30
N SER A 49 -17.81 -4.90 10.10
CA SER A 49 -18.96 -4.23 9.54
C SER A 49 -19.60 -3.29 10.57
N GLU A 50 -20.21 -2.23 10.07
CA GLU A 50 -20.94 -1.28 10.90
C GLU A 50 -22.40 -1.71 11.07
N ASP A 51 -23.18 -0.85 11.76
CA ASP A 51 -24.57 -1.13 12.13
C ASP A 51 -25.48 -1.49 10.96
N ASP A 52 -25.15 -1.07 9.74
CA ASP A 52 -25.93 -1.41 8.55
C ASP A 52 -25.56 -2.80 7.99
N GLY A 53 -24.70 -3.54 8.67
CA GLY A 53 -24.26 -4.86 8.24
C GLY A 53 -23.28 -4.86 7.08
N LYS A 54 -22.85 -3.72 6.61
CA LYS A 54 -21.91 -3.63 5.51
C LYS A 54 -20.48 -3.47 6.01
N TRP A 55 -19.58 -4.18 5.37
CA TRP A 55 -18.16 -4.07 5.66
C TRP A 55 -17.64 -2.68 5.28
N LYS A 56 -17.10 -1.96 6.25
CA LYS A 56 -16.64 -0.58 6.05
C LYS A 56 -15.14 -0.41 5.90
N ALA A 57 -14.37 -1.44 6.22
CA ALA A 57 -12.92 -1.35 6.14
C ALA A 57 -12.45 -1.12 4.70
N ASN A 58 -11.49 -0.23 4.53
CA ASN A 58 -10.84 0.03 3.26
C ASN A 58 -9.45 -0.59 3.17
N VAL A 59 -8.90 -1.01 4.32
CA VAL A 59 -7.54 -1.53 4.40
C VAL A 59 -7.43 -2.53 5.54
N ALA A 60 -6.60 -3.54 5.35
CA ALA A 60 -6.22 -4.48 6.41
C ALA A 60 -4.81 -4.97 6.14
N PHE A 61 -4.01 -5.12 7.19
CA PHE A 61 -2.66 -5.63 7.10
C PHE A 61 -2.58 -7.00 7.75
N PHE A 62 -1.78 -7.89 7.14
CA PHE A 62 -1.53 -9.23 7.66
C PHE A 62 -0.02 -9.47 7.72
N ASN A 63 0.43 -10.12 8.79
CA ASN A 63 1.82 -10.57 8.87
C ASN A 63 1.97 -11.82 8.00
N ALA A 64 2.87 -11.79 7.04
CA ALA A 64 3.11 -12.87 6.09
C ALA A 64 4.32 -13.74 6.47
N SER A 65 5.19 -13.21 7.33
CA SER A 65 6.27 -13.97 7.93
C SER A 65 6.13 -13.88 9.44
N GLY A 66 6.72 -14.79 10.19
CA GLY A 66 6.61 -14.77 11.64
C GLY A 66 7.35 -13.64 12.34
N GLN A 67 7.86 -12.64 11.63
CA GLN A 67 8.80 -11.65 12.15
C GLN A 67 8.51 -10.21 11.71
N ASP A 68 7.32 -9.88 11.32
CA ASP A 68 6.91 -8.52 10.95
C ASP A 68 7.67 -7.87 9.79
N GLU A 69 8.47 -8.64 9.07
CA GLU A 69 9.29 -8.09 7.99
C GLU A 69 8.60 -8.12 6.63
N LEU A 70 7.63 -9.02 6.46
CA LEU A 70 6.83 -9.11 5.25
C LEU A 70 5.35 -9.11 5.60
N GLN A 71 4.60 -8.32 4.86
CA GLN A 71 3.17 -8.17 5.10
C GLN A 71 2.39 -8.30 3.81
N ILE A 72 1.12 -8.68 3.93
CA ILE A 72 0.11 -8.50 2.90
C ILE A 72 -0.73 -7.28 3.31
N HIS A 73 -0.82 -6.31 2.43
CA HIS A 73 -1.69 -5.15 2.60
C HIS A 73 -2.90 -5.31 1.69
N ALA A 74 -4.05 -5.56 2.27
CA ALA A 74 -5.29 -5.67 1.53
C ALA A 74 -5.96 -4.31 1.47
N GLY A 75 -6.29 -3.83 0.28
CA GLY A 75 -6.88 -2.51 0.09
C GLY A 75 -8.10 -2.56 -0.82
N ARG A 76 -9.05 -1.66 -0.56
CA ARG A 76 -10.19 -1.49 -1.45
C ARG A 76 -9.72 -0.88 -2.76
N ARG A 77 -10.15 -1.47 -3.88
CA ARG A 77 -9.80 -0.94 -5.20
C ARG A 77 -10.32 0.50 -5.34
N GLN A 78 -9.46 1.38 -5.84
CA GLN A 78 -9.79 2.78 -6.08
C GLN A 78 -9.37 3.14 -7.51
N ALA A 79 -10.26 2.90 -8.47
CA ALA A 79 -9.94 2.98 -9.89
C ALA A 79 -9.47 4.36 -10.36
N TYR A 80 -9.90 5.43 -9.68
CA TYR A 80 -9.61 6.80 -10.08
C TYR A 80 -8.62 7.51 -9.15
N LEU A 81 -7.98 6.80 -8.24
CA LEU A 81 -7.10 7.40 -7.24
C LEU A 81 -5.96 8.20 -7.88
N GLY A 82 -5.25 7.60 -8.82
CA GLY A 82 -4.12 8.27 -9.47
C GLY A 82 -4.54 9.58 -10.12
N ALA A 83 -5.58 9.53 -10.96
CA ALA A 83 -6.10 10.72 -11.65
C ALA A 83 -6.57 11.79 -10.66
N ARG A 84 -7.28 11.39 -9.60
CA ARG A 84 -7.78 12.31 -8.59
C ARG A 84 -6.64 13.01 -7.84
N MET A 85 -5.52 12.34 -7.66
CA MET A 85 -4.35 12.89 -6.99
C MET A 85 -3.33 13.52 -7.95
N GLY A 86 -3.63 13.56 -9.26
CA GLY A 86 -2.74 14.16 -10.23
C GLY A 86 -1.54 13.29 -10.61
N HIS A 87 -1.66 11.98 -10.47
CA HIS A 87 -0.58 11.03 -10.77
C HIS A 87 -0.94 10.08 -11.90
N ALA A 88 0.07 9.69 -12.68
CA ALA A 88 -0.10 8.72 -13.75
C ALA A 88 -0.23 7.29 -13.21
N ILE A 89 0.39 7.00 -12.07
CA ILE A 89 0.41 5.64 -11.50
C ILE A 89 -0.63 5.56 -10.39
N ASN A 90 -1.47 4.54 -10.45
CA ASN A 90 -2.49 4.26 -9.44
C ASN A 90 -2.10 2.97 -8.67
N PRO A 91 -1.67 3.09 -7.41
CA PRO A 91 -1.23 1.92 -6.64
C PRO A 91 -2.38 1.02 -6.17
N LEU A 92 -3.63 1.46 -6.28
CA LEU A 92 -4.79 0.71 -5.79
C LEU A 92 -5.74 0.28 -6.90
N LEU A 93 -5.23 0.17 -8.13
CA LEU A 93 -6.01 -0.38 -9.26
C LEU A 93 -5.83 -1.89 -9.38
N THR A 94 -4.60 -2.36 -9.47
CA THR A 94 -4.29 -3.79 -9.64
C THR A 94 -3.40 -4.34 -8.52
N GLY A 95 -3.09 -3.50 -7.53
CA GLY A 95 -2.16 -3.84 -6.47
C GLY A 95 -0.71 -3.51 -6.85
N HIS A 96 0.19 -3.78 -5.93
CA HIS A 96 1.61 -3.51 -6.10
C HIS A 96 2.42 -4.32 -5.10
N PHE A 97 3.72 -4.34 -5.26
CA PHE A 97 4.62 -4.78 -4.21
C PHE A 97 5.55 -3.64 -3.81
N ALA A 98 6.11 -3.70 -2.62
CA ALA A 98 6.78 -2.56 -2.02
C ALA A 98 8.13 -2.91 -1.43
N PHE A 99 9.06 -2.00 -1.66
CA PHE A 99 10.36 -2.00 -1.00
C PHE A 99 10.44 -0.86 0.00
N ARG A 100 11.14 -1.10 1.10
CA ARG A 100 11.51 -0.07 2.06
C ARG A 100 12.97 0.29 1.89
N THR A 101 13.28 1.57 2.05
CA THR A 101 14.64 2.08 2.01
C THR A 101 14.88 3.04 3.18
N ASP A 102 16.13 3.27 3.51
CA ASP A 102 16.51 4.27 4.51
C ASP A 102 16.87 5.62 3.86
N ASP A 103 16.90 5.68 2.51
CA ASP A 103 17.24 6.91 1.80
C ASP A 103 16.45 7.00 0.49
N LEU A 104 15.22 7.49 0.60
CA LEU A 104 14.33 7.64 -0.55
C LEU A 104 14.78 8.76 -1.48
N ASP A 105 15.45 9.79 -0.96
CA ASP A 105 15.95 10.86 -1.80
C ASP A 105 17.06 10.37 -2.74
N ALA A 106 17.89 9.45 -2.28
CA ALA A 106 18.88 8.81 -3.16
C ALA A 106 18.19 8.00 -4.26
N VAL A 107 17.07 7.33 -3.95
CA VAL A 107 16.27 6.61 -4.94
C VAL A 107 15.67 7.59 -5.96
N ARG A 108 15.05 8.67 -5.50
CA ARG A 108 14.51 9.71 -6.39
C ARG A 108 15.57 10.24 -7.35
N LYS A 109 16.73 10.55 -6.82
CA LYS A 109 17.84 11.05 -7.62
C LYS A 109 18.27 10.03 -8.67
N HIS A 110 18.45 8.79 -8.26
CA HIS A 110 18.86 7.70 -9.16
C HIS A 110 17.85 7.51 -10.30
N LEU A 111 16.56 7.46 -9.98
CA LEU A 111 15.51 7.29 -10.99
C LEU A 111 15.49 8.47 -11.97
N THR A 112 15.61 9.70 -11.46
CA THR A 112 15.65 10.89 -12.30
C THR A 112 16.86 10.88 -13.23
N GLU A 113 18.04 10.58 -12.72
CA GLU A 113 19.26 10.51 -13.52
C GLU A 113 19.21 9.36 -14.55
N SER A 114 18.48 8.30 -14.25
CA SER A 114 18.30 7.17 -15.15
C SER A 114 17.17 7.37 -16.15
N GLY A 115 16.46 8.48 -16.07
CA GLY A 115 15.32 8.75 -16.96
C GLY A 115 14.10 7.87 -16.72
N ILE A 116 13.95 7.32 -15.52
CA ILE A 116 12.81 6.48 -15.15
C ILE A 116 11.75 7.34 -14.49
N PRO A 117 10.55 7.47 -15.08
CA PRO A 117 9.47 8.26 -14.49
C PRO A 117 8.91 7.55 -13.25
N PHE A 118 8.50 8.35 -12.28
CA PHE A 118 7.81 7.84 -11.09
C PHE A 118 6.77 8.86 -10.62
N SER A 119 5.78 8.38 -9.89
CA SER A 119 4.77 9.21 -9.24
C SER A 119 5.19 9.44 -7.79
N ASP A 120 5.45 10.68 -7.43
CA ASP A 120 5.87 11.04 -6.08
C ASP A 120 4.63 11.39 -5.25
N TYR A 121 4.14 10.42 -4.49
CA TYR A 121 2.98 10.62 -3.63
C TYR A 121 3.34 11.34 -2.33
N GLY A 122 4.61 11.35 -1.96
CA GLY A 122 5.03 11.95 -0.71
C GLY A 122 4.48 11.19 0.50
N GLU A 123 4.18 11.91 1.57
CA GLU A 123 3.52 11.31 2.72
C GLU A 123 2.06 11.05 2.36
N TRP A 124 1.72 9.77 2.18
CA TRP A 124 0.40 9.36 1.75
C TRP A 124 0.00 8.05 2.41
N ALA A 125 -1.31 7.89 2.64
CA ALA A 125 -1.96 6.71 3.21
C ALA A 125 -1.53 6.42 4.65
N VAL A 126 -0.29 6.06 4.89
CA VAL A 126 0.25 5.78 6.21
C VAL A 126 1.01 7.00 6.70
N LYS A 127 0.69 7.46 7.89
CA LYS A 127 1.38 8.60 8.49
C LYS A 127 2.88 8.29 8.62
N ASP A 128 3.70 9.26 8.29
CA ASP A 128 5.17 9.21 8.35
C ASP A 128 5.80 8.27 7.33
N TRP A 129 5.05 7.81 6.34
CA TRP A 129 5.60 7.06 5.20
C TRP A 129 5.68 7.98 3.99
N ASP A 130 6.88 8.24 3.53
CA ASP A 130 7.14 8.95 2.29
C ASP A 130 7.20 7.92 1.16
N GLN A 131 6.36 8.08 0.13
CA GLN A 131 6.09 7.03 -0.85
C GLN A 131 6.23 7.52 -2.29
N ILE A 132 6.92 6.74 -3.10
CA ILE A 132 6.92 6.89 -4.55
C ILE A 132 6.46 5.60 -5.20
N PHE A 133 5.91 5.71 -6.41
CA PHE A 133 5.47 4.58 -7.21
C PHE A 133 6.06 4.67 -8.61
N LEU A 134 6.52 3.54 -9.11
CA LEU A 134 7.03 3.41 -10.48
C LEU A 134 6.51 2.09 -11.07
N THR A 135 6.78 1.86 -12.33
CA THR A 135 6.46 0.58 -12.98
C THR A 135 7.72 -0.06 -13.51
N ASP A 136 7.73 -1.40 -13.48
CA ASP A 136 8.77 -2.13 -14.18
C ASP A 136 8.47 -2.16 -15.69
N PRO A 137 9.35 -2.71 -16.53
CA PRO A 137 9.11 -2.73 -17.99
C PRO A 137 7.86 -3.47 -18.43
N ALA A 138 7.30 -4.33 -17.59
CA ALA A 138 6.08 -5.07 -17.90
C ALA A 138 4.81 -4.38 -17.35
N GLY A 139 4.97 -3.23 -16.68
CA GLY A 139 3.85 -2.46 -16.15
C GLY A 139 3.44 -2.84 -14.72
N ASN A 140 4.21 -3.68 -14.03
CA ASN A 140 3.91 -3.98 -12.63
C ASN A 140 4.23 -2.77 -11.76
N VAL A 141 3.30 -2.42 -10.88
CA VAL A 141 3.48 -1.26 -10.00
C VAL A 141 4.36 -1.63 -8.81
N ILE A 142 5.31 -0.78 -8.53
CA ILE A 142 6.26 -0.92 -7.43
C ILE A 142 6.17 0.32 -6.55
N GLU A 143 6.03 0.10 -5.25
CA GLU A 143 6.17 1.15 -4.25
C GLU A 143 7.60 1.13 -3.71
N ILE A 144 8.17 2.31 -3.49
CA ILE A 144 9.36 2.44 -2.64
C ILE A 144 9.04 3.49 -1.60
N HIS A 145 9.27 3.16 -0.33
CA HIS A 145 8.94 4.07 0.75
C HIS A 145 10.04 4.13 1.80
N GLN A 146 9.98 5.22 2.58
CA GLN A 146 10.85 5.45 3.72
C GLN A 146 9.99 5.93 4.89
N ILE A 147 10.31 5.48 6.09
CA ILE A 147 9.72 6.04 7.31
C ILE A 147 10.48 7.29 7.67
N ILE A 148 9.76 8.41 7.80
CA ILE A 148 10.35 9.75 7.96
C ILE A 148 10.16 10.34 9.37
N SER A 149 9.63 9.57 10.29
CA SER A 149 9.48 10.06 11.67
C SER A 149 10.69 9.79 12.52
#